data_0f1b5971119dd10e093c6c8d5a66d269
#
_entry.id   0f1b5971119dd10e093c6c8d5a66d269
#
_cell.length_a   1.000
_cell.length_b   1.000
_cell.length_c   1.000
_cell.angle_alpha   90.00
_cell.angle_beta   90.00
_cell.angle_gamma   90.00
#
_symmetry.space_group_name_H-M   'P 1'
#
loop_
_entity.id
_entity.type
_entity.pdbx_description
1 polymer ?
#
loop_
_entity_poly.entity_id
_entity_poly.type
_entity_poly.pdbx_seq_one_letter_code
_entity_poly.pdbx_strand_id
1 'polypeptide(L)' 'MNRWHPCKRRDFIRKLQTLGFAPPEPGTRHFVMRLDTYKQVIPSNNEYSVPQLRKLLSQIEAKIGRSISLEEWTRL' A
#
# COMPACT_ATOMS: atom_id res chain seq x y z
N MET A 1 -6.80 -12.44 18.24
CA MET A 1 -7.58 -12.21 17.03
C MET A 1 -6.97 -11.13 16.18
N ASN A 2 -6.88 -11.36 14.88
CA ASN A 2 -6.28 -10.40 13.99
C ASN A 2 -7.26 -9.28 13.65
N ARG A 3 -6.75 -8.07 13.64
CA ARG A 3 -7.48 -6.88 13.26
C ARG A 3 -6.66 -6.06 12.29
N TRP A 4 -7.32 -5.21 11.52
CA TRP A 4 -6.64 -4.15 10.81
C TRP A 4 -6.13 -3.14 11.83
N HIS A 5 -4.89 -2.69 11.64
CA HIS A 5 -4.26 -1.68 12.49
C HIS A 5 -3.77 -0.53 11.63
N PRO A 6 -3.62 0.67 12.21
CA PRO A 6 -2.91 1.74 11.51
C PRO A 6 -1.54 1.24 11.04
N CYS A 7 -1.09 1.74 9.90
CA CYS A 7 0.14 1.28 9.29
C CYS A 7 1.06 2.46 9.05
N LYS A 8 2.31 2.36 9.49
CA LYS A 8 3.28 3.41 9.21
C LYS A 8 3.62 3.43 7.74
N ARG A 9 3.84 4.62 7.20
CA ARG A 9 4.17 4.81 5.79
C ARG A 9 5.35 3.94 5.36
N ARG A 10 6.40 3.88 6.17
CA ARG A 10 7.58 3.05 5.85
C ARG A 10 7.25 1.57 5.75
N ASP A 11 6.36 1.08 6.60
CA ASP A 11 5.95 -0.32 6.58
C ASP A 11 5.05 -0.61 5.38
N PHE A 12 4.18 0.33 5.04
CA PHE A 12 3.35 0.24 3.85
C PHE A 12 4.23 0.12 2.60
N ILE A 13 5.23 0.97 2.48
CA ILE A 13 6.18 0.94 1.36
C ILE A 13 6.89 -0.41 1.29
N ARG A 14 7.40 -0.89 2.42
CA ARG A 14 8.09 -2.17 2.49
C ARG A 14 7.19 -3.32 2.06
N LYS A 15 5.95 -3.32 2.55
CA LYS A 15 4.97 -4.37 2.21
C LYS A 15 4.62 -4.34 0.72
N LEU A 16 4.47 -3.16 0.14
CA LEU A 16 4.22 -3.05 -1.30
C LEU A 16 5.39 -3.60 -2.11
N GLN A 17 6.61 -3.36 -1.67
CA GLN A 17 7.78 -3.95 -2.36
C GLN A 17 7.75 -5.47 -2.27
N THR A 18 7.33 -6.03 -1.15
CA THR A 18 7.15 -7.48 -1.02
C THR A 18 6.09 -8.01 -1.98
N LEU A 19 5.05 -7.20 -2.26
CA LEU A 19 4.02 -7.55 -3.24
C LEU A 19 4.51 -7.42 -4.70
N GLY A 20 5.69 -6.85 -4.91
CA GLY A 20 6.26 -6.72 -6.25
C GLY A 20 6.33 -5.31 -6.80
N PHE A 21 5.93 -4.31 -6.02
CA PHE A 21 6.03 -2.92 -6.46
C PHE A 21 7.49 -2.48 -6.48
N ALA A 22 7.82 -1.61 -7.42
CA ALA A 22 9.13 -0.97 -7.47
C ALA A 22 9.30 -0.01 -6.29
N PRO A 23 10.53 0.37 -5.93
CA PRO A 23 10.77 1.34 -4.87
C PRO A 23 10.05 2.67 -5.14
N PRO A 24 9.74 3.44 -4.08
CA PRO A 24 9.06 4.71 -4.27
C PRO A 24 9.92 5.69 -5.07
N GLU A 25 9.25 6.48 -5.90
CA GLU A 25 9.90 7.53 -6.70
C GLU A 25 9.07 8.81 -6.60
N PRO A 26 9.69 9.99 -6.80
CA PRO A 26 8.96 11.24 -6.78
C PRO A 26 7.91 11.31 -7.89
N GLY A 27 6.69 11.71 -7.52
CA GLY A 27 5.62 12.04 -8.46
C GLY A 27 5.43 13.56 -8.48
N THR A 28 4.29 14.01 -9.02
CA THR A 28 3.99 15.42 -9.10
C THR A 28 3.77 16.06 -7.73
N ARG A 29 2.99 15.41 -6.87
CA ARG A 29 2.65 15.89 -5.53
C ARG A 29 3.05 14.92 -4.44
N HIS A 30 3.00 13.63 -4.73
CA HIS A 30 3.28 12.57 -3.80
C HIS A 30 4.25 11.59 -4.43
N PHE A 31 4.95 10.86 -3.61
CA PHE A 31 5.70 9.71 -4.11
C PHE A 31 4.75 8.68 -4.68
N VAL A 32 5.23 7.91 -5.65
CA VAL A 32 4.46 6.83 -6.27
C VAL A 32 5.30 5.56 -6.28
N MET A 33 4.62 4.41 -6.28
CA MET A 33 5.26 3.12 -6.45
C MET A 33 4.62 2.44 -7.64
N ARG A 34 5.43 1.83 -8.49
CA ARG A 34 4.96 1.24 -9.76
C ARG A 34 4.86 -0.26 -9.67
N LEU A 35 3.80 -0.79 -10.28
CA LEU A 35 3.66 -2.21 -10.58
C LEU A 35 3.22 -2.29 -12.03
N ASP A 36 4.11 -2.72 -12.91
CA ASP A 36 3.91 -2.66 -14.37
C ASP A 36 3.56 -1.23 -14.78
N THR A 37 2.40 -1.01 -15.40
CA THR A 37 1.97 0.33 -15.81
C THR A 37 1.20 1.07 -14.73
N TYR A 38 0.88 0.41 -13.62
CA TYR A 38 0.12 1.03 -12.54
C TYR A 38 1.02 1.83 -11.61
N LYS A 39 0.57 3.02 -11.26
CA LYS A 39 1.25 3.87 -10.28
C LYS A 39 0.35 4.02 -9.06
N GLN A 40 0.83 3.59 -7.91
CA GLN A 40 0.13 3.78 -6.65
C GLN A 40 0.66 5.01 -5.96
N VAL A 41 -0.22 5.95 -5.67
CA VAL A 41 0.13 7.15 -4.90
C VAL A 41 0.41 6.75 -3.46
N ILE A 42 1.50 7.30 -2.92
CA ILE A 42 1.93 7.06 -1.53
C ILE A 42 1.72 8.36 -0.76
N PRO A 43 0.66 8.46 0.04
CA PRO A 43 0.41 9.68 0.83
C PRO A 43 1.59 10.03 1.74
N SER A 44 1.79 11.32 1.98
CA SER A 44 2.98 11.80 2.68
C SER A 44 2.89 11.74 4.21
N ASN A 45 1.71 11.51 4.77
CA ASN A 45 1.58 11.40 6.23
C ASN A 45 2.33 10.16 6.75
N ASN A 46 2.87 10.26 7.95
CA ASN A 46 3.76 9.24 8.50
C ASN A 46 3.05 7.94 8.87
N GLU A 47 1.77 8.01 9.14
CA GLU A 47 0.99 6.84 9.53
C GLU A 47 -0.38 6.91 8.88
N TYR A 48 -0.83 5.78 8.38
CA TYR A 48 -2.15 5.65 7.75
C TYR A 48 -3.12 5.04 8.75
N SER A 49 -4.24 5.73 8.99
CA SER A 49 -5.33 5.17 9.78
C SER A 49 -5.89 3.92 9.11
N VAL A 50 -6.63 3.11 9.86
CA VAL A 50 -7.26 1.92 9.27
C VAL A 50 -8.14 2.27 8.07
N PRO A 51 -9.04 3.27 8.12
CA PRO A 51 -9.81 3.64 6.93
C PRO A 51 -8.95 4.06 5.75
N GLN A 52 -7.89 4.84 6.00
CA GLN A 52 -6.98 5.27 4.93
C GLN A 52 -6.22 4.07 4.34
N LEU A 53 -5.70 3.20 5.19
CA LEU A 53 -5.00 2.00 4.76
C LEU A 53 -5.90 1.13 3.89
N ARG A 54 -7.11 0.89 4.34
CA ARG A 54 -8.05 0.03 3.60
C ARG A 54 -8.48 0.65 2.28
N LYS A 55 -8.57 1.98 2.22
CA LYS A 55 -8.84 2.67 0.97
C LYS A 55 -7.69 2.49 -0.02
N LEU A 56 -6.44 2.63 0.45
CA LEU A 56 -5.26 2.42 -0.38
C LEU A 56 -5.20 0.98 -0.88
N LEU A 57 -5.45 0.01 -0.01
CA LEU A 57 -5.47 -1.40 -0.40
C LEU A 57 -6.58 -1.70 -1.39
N SER A 58 -7.74 -1.07 -1.24
CA SER A 58 -8.83 -1.22 -2.19
C SER A 58 -8.43 -0.75 -3.59
N GLN A 59 -7.69 0.35 -3.68
CA GLN A 59 -7.16 0.84 -4.96
C GLN A 59 -6.22 -0.18 -5.59
N ILE A 60 -5.32 -0.74 -4.79
CA ILE A 60 -4.37 -1.75 -5.25
C ILE A 60 -5.09 -3.01 -5.69
N GLU A 61 -6.03 -3.50 -4.89
CA GLU A 61 -6.83 -4.69 -5.21
C GLU A 61 -7.52 -4.58 -6.55
N ALA A 62 -8.09 -3.39 -6.83
CA ALA A 62 -8.77 -3.16 -8.10
C ALA A 62 -7.81 -3.29 -9.29
N LYS A 63 -6.54 -2.97 -9.09
CA LYS A 63 -5.54 -3.00 -10.17
C LYS A 63 -4.87 -4.35 -10.33
N ILE A 64 -4.61 -5.05 -9.24
CA ILE A 64 -4.00 -6.39 -9.32
C ILE A 64 -5.03 -7.48 -9.56
N GLY A 65 -6.32 -7.15 -9.46
CA GLY A 65 -7.39 -8.09 -9.78
C GLY A 65 -7.67 -9.14 -8.71
N ARG A 66 -7.28 -8.89 -7.47
CA ARG A 66 -7.58 -9.79 -6.35
C ARG A 66 -7.62 -9.05 -5.03
N SER A 67 -8.25 -9.66 -4.03
CA SER A 67 -8.30 -9.12 -2.68
C SER A 67 -7.01 -9.41 -1.92
N ILE A 68 -6.66 -8.51 -1.02
CA ILE A 68 -5.56 -8.70 -0.07
C ILE A 68 -6.19 -8.90 1.30
N SER A 69 -6.11 -10.12 1.82
CA SER A 69 -6.68 -10.43 3.12
C SER A 69 -5.85 -9.82 4.24
N LEU A 70 -6.44 -9.67 5.42
CA LEU A 70 -5.71 -9.23 6.60
C LEU A 70 -4.55 -10.16 6.89
N GLU A 71 -4.75 -11.46 6.73
CA GLU A 71 -3.69 -12.45 6.98
C GLU A 71 -2.52 -12.25 6.03
N GLU A 72 -2.80 -12.07 4.73
CA GLU A 72 -1.74 -11.81 3.75
C GLU A 72 -1.01 -10.52 4.11
N TRP A 73 -1.75 -9.46 4.38
CA TRP A 73 -1.17 -8.16 4.70
C TRP A 73 -0.25 -8.24 5.93
N THR A 74 -0.69 -8.97 6.94
CA THR A 74 0.09 -9.12 8.17
C THR A 74 1.40 -9.87 7.95
N ARG A 75 1.43 -10.79 6.98
CA ARG A 75 2.62 -11.59 6.67
C ARG A 75 3.63 -10.90 5.78
N LEU A 76 3.25 -9.82 5.14
CA LEU A 76 4.17 -9.11 4.23
C LEU A 76 5.33 -8.43 4.94
#